data_5b6986d8690d730149f0111eafa7e9fd
#
_entry.id   5b6986d8690d730149f0111eafa7e9fd
#
_cell.length_a   1.000
_cell.length_b   1.000
_cell.length_c   1.000
_cell.angle_alpha   90.00
_cell.angle_beta   90.00
_cell.angle_gamma   90.00
#
_symmetry.space_group_name_H-M   'P 1'
#
loop_
_entity.id
_entity.type
_entity.pdbx_description
1 polymer ?
#
loop_
_entity_poly.entity_id
_entity_poly.type
_entity_poly.pdbx_seq_one_letter_code
_entity_poly.pdbx_strand_id
1 'polypeptide(L)'
;MNDLLERLRTGLPAEALITDPDVTASYGNDMASFCAAGTPAVVVLPRTVEQVQHVMRTATELRVPVVPQGARTGLSGAANASDGCIVLSLTKMDRILEISPVDRIAVVEPGVVNAVLSRAVGEHGLYYPPDPSSWEMCTIGGNIGTASGGLCCVKYGVTAEYVLGLKVVLADGRLLNTGRRTAKGVAGYDLTRLFVGSEGSLGIVVEAVLALRPQPPAQLVLAAEFPSAATACDAVCAIMERGHTPSLLEIMDRTTVHAVNELANMGLPETTEALLLAAFDTPDPAADLAAVGALCEAAGASEVVPADTVAESELLLQARRMSLTALETVKSATMIDDVCVPRSKLGAMIEGTAAIAEKYDLTIGVCAHAGDGNTHPVVCFDHLDADESRRARESFDEIMALGLELGGTITGEHGVGVLKKEWLARELGPVSLELQRGIKQTFDPLGILNPGKLF
;
A
#
# COMPACT_ATOMS: atom_id res chain seq x y z
N MET A 1 23.54 7.81 24.35
CA MET A 1 22.62 8.92 24.00
C MET A 1 23.35 10.25 23.82
N ASN A 2 24.15 10.75 24.80
CA ASN A 2 24.81 12.05 24.65
C ASN A 2 25.73 12.14 23.43
N ASP A 3 26.58 11.13 23.17
CA ASP A 3 27.48 11.11 22.00
C ASP A 3 26.71 11.14 20.66
N LEU A 4 25.61 10.42 20.56
CA LEU A 4 24.74 10.44 19.37
C LEU A 4 24.21 11.86 19.09
N LEU A 5 23.62 12.50 20.09
CA LEU A 5 23.03 13.83 19.92
C LEU A 5 24.10 14.91 19.66
N GLU A 6 25.27 14.83 20.29
CA GLU A 6 26.39 15.74 20.02
C GLU A 6 26.84 15.63 18.57
N ARG A 7 27.02 14.41 18.05
CA ARG A 7 27.44 14.21 16.65
C ARG A 7 26.36 14.65 15.66
N LEU A 8 25.10 14.32 15.91
CA LEU A 8 24.01 14.76 15.02
C LEU A 8 23.96 16.30 14.92
N ARG A 9 24.17 17.01 16.03
CA ARG A 9 24.19 18.48 16.07
C ARG A 9 25.32 19.11 15.26
N THR A 10 26.41 18.41 14.94
CA THR A 10 27.48 18.96 14.11
C THR A 10 27.09 19.20 12.65
N GLY A 11 26.07 18.48 12.13
CA GLY A 11 25.62 18.59 10.75
C GLY A 11 24.14 18.87 10.57
N LEU A 12 23.40 19.05 11.67
CA LEU A 12 21.96 19.31 11.66
C LEU A 12 21.60 20.55 12.47
N PRO A 13 20.68 21.39 11.96
CA PRO A 13 20.14 22.49 12.75
C PRO A 13 19.29 21.96 13.91
N ALA A 14 19.17 22.75 14.98
CA ALA A 14 18.48 22.29 16.20
C ALA A 14 17.02 21.90 15.97
N GLU A 15 16.32 22.59 15.08
CA GLU A 15 14.93 22.32 14.70
C GLU A 15 14.72 21.01 13.91
N ALA A 16 15.79 20.42 13.38
CA ALA A 16 15.76 19.12 12.74
C ALA A 16 15.80 17.95 13.72
N LEU A 17 16.04 18.21 15.01
CA LEU A 17 16.19 17.19 16.05
C LEU A 17 15.06 17.29 17.08
N ILE A 18 14.24 16.25 17.17
CA ILE A 18 13.21 16.10 18.21
C ILE A 18 13.75 15.11 19.24
N THR A 19 13.90 15.59 20.48
CA THR A 19 14.44 14.79 21.60
C THR A 19 13.49 14.72 22.79
N ASP A 20 12.35 15.41 22.72
CA ASP A 20 11.30 15.35 23.73
C ASP A 20 10.68 13.94 23.72
N PRO A 21 10.69 13.19 24.85
CA PRO A 21 10.19 11.82 24.89
C PRO A 21 8.72 11.66 24.47
N ASP A 22 7.85 12.61 24.85
CA ASP A 22 6.43 12.56 24.53
C ASP A 22 6.20 12.74 23.02
N VAL A 23 7.00 13.60 22.38
CA VAL A 23 6.95 13.82 20.95
C VAL A 23 7.59 12.65 20.19
N THR A 24 8.75 12.14 20.63
CA THR A 24 9.39 10.99 19.96
C THR A 24 8.52 9.74 20.03
N ALA A 25 7.80 9.52 21.13
CA ALA A 25 6.86 8.40 21.28
C ALA A 25 5.78 8.41 20.19
N SER A 26 5.31 9.59 19.75
CA SER A 26 4.31 9.70 18.68
C SER A 26 4.81 9.23 17.31
N TYR A 27 6.13 9.02 17.14
CA TYR A 27 6.76 8.45 15.96
C TYR A 27 7.02 6.94 16.09
N GLY A 28 6.51 6.30 17.16
CA GLY A 28 6.74 4.88 17.42
C GLY A 28 6.09 3.96 16.40
N ASN A 29 4.86 4.25 15.97
CA ASN A 29 4.02 3.33 15.18
C ASN A 29 3.63 3.90 13.83
N ASP A 30 3.34 3.01 12.89
CA ASP A 30 2.48 3.25 11.73
C ASP A 30 1.01 2.92 12.07
N MET A 31 0.14 2.73 11.06
CA MET A 31 -1.28 2.42 11.29
C MET A 31 -1.52 0.97 11.75
N ALA A 32 -0.55 0.07 11.65
CA ALA A 32 -0.63 -1.27 12.23
C ALA A 32 -0.39 -1.23 13.75
N SER A 33 -1.33 -0.65 14.49
CA SER A 33 -1.22 -0.38 15.93
C SER A 33 -1.05 -1.63 16.80
N PHE A 34 -1.45 -2.79 16.31
CA PHE A 34 -1.29 -4.11 16.95
C PHE A 34 0.12 -4.71 16.76
N CYS A 35 0.95 -4.13 15.89
CA CYS A 35 2.34 -4.53 15.73
C CYS A 35 3.22 -3.93 16.82
N ALA A 36 4.19 -4.72 17.30
CA ALA A 36 5.15 -4.22 18.28
C ALA A 36 5.96 -3.04 17.73
N ALA A 37 6.17 -2.05 18.58
CA ALA A 37 7.00 -0.88 18.29
C ALA A 37 7.86 -0.54 19.50
N GLY A 38 9.05 0.00 19.23
CA GLY A 38 9.99 0.49 20.25
C GLY A 38 9.93 2.00 20.42
N THR A 39 10.77 2.51 21.30
CA THR A 39 10.91 3.93 21.58
C THR A 39 12.15 4.50 20.89
N PRO A 40 11.99 5.48 19.98
CA PRO A 40 13.13 6.14 19.35
C PRO A 40 14.02 6.89 20.36
N ALA A 41 15.34 6.89 20.15
CA ALA A 41 16.25 7.76 20.89
C ALA A 41 16.13 9.23 20.45
N VAL A 42 15.84 9.45 19.17
CA VAL A 42 15.70 10.78 18.54
C VAL A 42 14.89 10.64 17.24
N VAL A 43 14.13 11.68 16.91
CA VAL A 43 13.54 11.85 15.58
C VAL A 43 14.29 12.94 14.84
N VAL A 44 14.71 12.64 13.61
CA VAL A 44 15.42 13.57 12.72
C VAL A 44 14.53 13.92 11.54
N LEU A 45 14.39 15.23 11.27
CA LEU A 45 13.61 15.82 10.18
C LEU A 45 14.54 16.52 9.18
N PRO A 46 15.27 15.79 8.32
CA PRO A 46 16.19 16.40 7.37
C PRO A 46 15.44 17.17 6.28
N ARG A 47 16.10 18.17 5.70
CA ARG A 47 15.61 18.97 4.57
C ARG A 47 16.50 18.86 3.34
N THR A 48 17.68 18.27 3.47
CA THR A 48 18.64 18.12 2.37
C THR A 48 19.29 16.74 2.36
N VAL A 49 19.82 16.36 1.21
CA VAL A 49 20.54 15.09 1.02
C VAL A 49 21.76 15.00 1.93
N GLU A 50 22.48 16.10 2.11
CA GLU A 50 23.69 16.17 2.95
C GLU A 50 23.36 15.91 4.43
N GLN A 51 22.19 16.36 4.90
CA GLN A 51 21.71 16.07 6.25
C GLN A 51 21.40 14.58 6.41
N VAL A 52 20.76 13.94 5.44
CA VAL A 52 20.53 12.49 5.43
C VAL A 52 21.85 11.73 5.43
N GLN A 53 22.81 12.13 4.59
CA GLN A 53 24.14 11.54 4.55
C GLN A 53 24.88 11.67 5.89
N HIS A 54 24.76 12.83 6.56
CA HIS A 54 25.35 13.06 7.89
C HIS A 54 24.73 12.10 8.93
N VAL A 55 23.40 11.96 8.95
CA VAL A 55 22.71 11.02 9.83
C VAL A 55 23.19 9.60 9.60
N MET A 56 23.27 9.16 8.34
CA MET A 56 23.67 7.79 8.02
C MET A 56 25.13 7.51 8.40
N ARG A 57 26.06 8.44 8.16
CA ARG A 57 27.46 8.31 8.64
C ARG A 57 27.54 8.20 10.16
N THR A 58 26.83 9.08 10.86
CA THR A 58 26.77 9.06 12.33
C THR A 58 26.19 7.74 12.85
N ALA A 59 25.10 7.27 12.27
CA ALA A 59 24.45 6.00 12.62
C ALA A 59 25.39 4.81 12.39
N THR A 60 26.10 4.79 11.27
CA THR A 60 27.09 3.74 10.93
C THR A 60 28.25 3.71 11.90
N GLU A 61 28.84 4.87 12.21
CA GLU A 61 29.97 4.99 13.16
C GLU A 61 29.59 4.51 14.56
N LEU A 62 28.39 4.85 15.02
CA LEU A 62 27.88 4.50 16.35
C LEU A 62 27.10 3.18 16.39
N ARG A 63 26.86 2.54 15.23
CA ARG A 63 26.04 1.34 15.08
C ARG A 63 24.63 1.51 15.65
N VAL A 64 24.04 2.68 15.44
CA VAL A 64 22.67 2.97 15.87
C VAL A 64 21.70 2.63 14.75
N PRO A 65 20.61 1.88 15.02
CA PRO A 65 19.59 1.60 14.03
C PRO A 65 18.91 2.87 13.49
N VAL A 66 18.55 2.85 12.20
CA VAL A 66 17.81 3.94 11.54
C VAL A 66 16.52 3.37 10.96
N VAL A 67 15.40 3.95 11.36
CA VAL A 67 14.07 3.62 10.81
C VAL A 67 13.60 4.79 9.96
N PRO A 68 13.58 4.67 8.62
CA PRO A 68 13.07 5.71 7.75
C PRO A 68 11.55 5.75 7.79
N GLN A 69 10.99 6.96 7.80
CA GLN A 69 9.55 7.17 7.83
C GLN A 69 9.12 8.23 6.81
N GLY A 70 8.00 7.95 6.14
CA GLY A 70 7.17 8.95 5.45
C GLY A 70 6.03 9.41 6.38
N ALA A 71 4.79 9.40 5.87
CA ALA A 71 3.60 9.78 6.63
C ALA A 71 3.13 8.71 7.63
N ARG A 72 3.73 7.54 7.67
CA ARG A 72 3.38 6.41 8.56
C ARG A 72 1.95 5.87 8.35
N THR A 73 1.49 5.90 7.13
CA THR A 73 0.19 5.32 6.71
C THR A 73 0.27 3.83 6.40
N GLY A 74 1.41 3.18 6.63
CA GLY A 74 1.63 1.74 6.40
C GLY A 74 0.81 0.87 7.35
N LEU A 75 0.49 -0.36 6.90
CA LEU A 75 -0.40 -1.31 7.57
C LEU A 75 0.31 -2.62 7.99
N SER A 76 1.65 -2.66 7.91
CA SER A 76 2.45 -3.86 8.21
C SER A 76 3.48 -3.69 9.33
N GLY A 77 3.55 -2.52 9.95
CA GLY A 77 4.58 -2.21 10.96
C GLY A 77 5.96 -1.94 10.37
N ALA A 78 6.06 -1.69 9.05
CA ALA A 78 7.33 -1.42 8.38
C ALA A 78 8.00 -0.14 8.88
N ALA A 79 7.22 0.88 9.24
CA ALA A 79 7.71 2.14 9.79
C ALA A 79 7.78 2.16 11.32
N ASN A 80 7.47 1.06 12.02
CA ASN A 80 7.53 1.00 13.48
C ASN A 80 8.97 1.15 13.97
N ALA A 81 9.16 2.04 14.94
CA ALA A 81 10.44 2.27 15.57
C ALA A 81 10.95 1.01 16.29
N SER A 82 12.26 0.86 16.37
CA SER A 82 12.94 -0.04 17.30
C SER A 82 13.51 0.75 18.49
N ASP A 83 13.68 0.09 19.63
CA ASP A 83 14.23 0.75 20.82
C ASP A 83 15.59 1.38 20.55
N GLY A 84 15.74 2.64 20.93
CA GLY A 84 16.98 3.37 20.79
C GLY A 84 17.37 3.76 19.36
N CYS A 85 16.52 3.56 18.37
CA CYS A 85 16.79 3.91 16.98
C CYS A 85 16.77 5.45 16.75
N ILE A 86 17.35 5.85 15.63
CA ILE A 86 17.07 7.14 15.00
C ILE A 86 15.84 6.92 14.10
N VAL A 87 14.74 7.59 14.38
CA VAL A 87 13.68 7.75 13.38
C VAL A 87 14.08 8.84 12.42
N LEU A 88 14.19 8.51 11.14
CA LEU A 88 14.53 9.45 10.07
C LEU A 88 13.27 9.78 9.28
N SER A 89 12.56 10.83 9.68
CA SER A 89 11.32 11.24 9.01
C SER A 89 11.63 12.18 7.84
N LEU A 90 11.33 11.70 6.64
CA LEU A 90 11.62 12.41 5.39
C LEU A 90 10.52 13.42 4.98
N THR A 91 9.52 13.64 5.82
CA THR A 91 8.37 14.50 5.55
C THR A 91 8.69 15.97 5.28
N LYS A 92 9.92 16.42 5.61
CA LYS A 92 10.41 17.79 5.35
C LYS A 92 11.23 17.91 4.05
N MET A 93 11.43 16.80 3.33
CA MET A 93 11.95 16.78 1.97
C MET A 93 10.75 16.64 1.01
N ASP A 94 10.00 17.72 0.83
CA ASP A 94 8.64 17.73 0.27
C ASP A 94 8.51 18.57 -1.03
N ARG A 95 9.61 18.80 -1.73
CA ARG A 95 9.62 19.60 -2.95
C ARG A 95 9.38 18.78 -4.19
N ILE A 96 8.53 19.27 -5.09
CA ILE A 96 8.49 18.85 -6.49
C ILE A 96 9.61 19.63 -7.20
N LEU A 97 10.64 18.93 -7.64
CA LEU A 97 11.86 19.54 -8.20
C LEU A 97 11.69 19.86 -9.67
N GLU A 98 10.93 19.04 -10.40
CA GLU A 98 10.70 19.19 -11.84
C GLU A 98 9.42 18.46 -12.26
N ILE A 99 8.68 19.03 -13.19
CA ILE A 99 7.66 18.37 -13.99
C ILE A 99 8.01 18.64 -15.45
N SER A 100 8.25 17.57 -16.24
CA SER A 100 8.53 17.67 -17.69
C SER A 100 7.38 17.07 -18.49
N PRO A 101 6.50 17.90 -19.07
CA PRO A 101 5.39 17.39 -19.90
C PRO A 101 5.87 16.67 -21.17
N VAL A 102 6.99 17.09 -21.74
CA VAL A 102 7.56 16.48 -22.95
C VAL A 102 8.10 15.09 -22.68
N ASP A 103 8.85 14.92 -21.59
CA ASP A 103 9.43 13.65 -21.18
C ASP A 103 8.43 12.79 -20.39
N ARG A 104 7.29 13.39 -19.96
CA ARG A 104 6.30 12.77 -19.11
C ARG A 104 6.91 12.19 -17.83
N ILE A 105 7.67 13.01 -17.13
CA ILE A 105 8.27 12.66 -15.85
C ILE A 105 8.03 13.75 -14.82
N ALA A 106 8.04 13.35 -13.55
CA ALA A 106 8.22 14.24 -12.42
C ALA A 106 9.48 13.82 -11.64
N VAL A 107 10.22 14.82 -11.12
CA VAL A 107 11.32 14.60 -10.17
C VAL A 107 10.90 15.18 -8.84
N VAL A 108 10.88 14.35 -7.80
CA VAL A 108 10.32 14.71 -6.51
C VAL A 108 11.19 14.26 -5.36
N GLU A 109 11.10 14.97 -4.25
CA GLU A 109 11.64 14.53 -2.96
C GLU A 109 10.68 13.52 -2.29
N PRO A 110 11.18 12.63 -1.40
CA PRO A 110 10.40 11.53 -0.84
C PRO A 110 9.23 11.94 0.06
N GLY A 111 9.28 13.13 0.66
CA GLY A 111 8.24 13.67 1.52
C GLY A 111 7.06 14.31 0.78
N VAL A 112 7.10 14.40 -0.54
CA VAL A 112 5.97 14.90 -1.33
C VAL A 112 4.76 14.00 -1.11
N VAL A 113 3.63 14.59 -0.73
CA VAL A 113 2.35 13.88 -0.58
C VAL A 113 1.82 13.50 -1.95
N ASN A 114 1.31 12.27 -2.10
CA ASN A 114 0.79 11.76 -3.38
C ASN A 114 -0.24 12.71 -3.99
N ALA A 115 -1.25 13.15 -3.23
CA ALA A 115 -2.26 14.09 -3.70
C ALA A 115 -1.71 15.45 -4.15
N VAL A 116 -0.60 15.90 -3.55
CA VAL A 116 0.07 17.15 -3.96
C VAL A 116 0.72 16.97 -5.33
N LEU A 117 1.40 15.84 -5.54
CA LEU A 117 1.98 15.49 -6.84
C LEU A 117 0.88 15.35 -7.90
N SER A 118 -0.19 14.59 -7.62
CA SER A 118 -1.29 14.34 -8.55
C SER A 118 -1.95 15.63 -9.02
N ARG A 119 -2.18 16.59 -8.10
CA ARG A 119 -2.71 17.92 -8.46
C ARG A 119 -1.73 18.73 -9.31
N ALA A 120 -0.45 18.75 -8.92
CA ALA A 120 0.56 19.53 -9.64
C ALA A 120 0.78 19.03 -11.08
N VAL A 121 0.81 17.71 -11.31
CA VAL A 121 0.95 17.15 -12.67
C VAL A 121 -0.34 17.34 -13.47
N GLY A 122 -1.51 17.34 -12.82
CA GLY A 122 -2.82 17.62 -13.44
C GLY A 122 -2.90 18.99 -14.09
N GLU A 123 -2.26 20.02 -13.53
CA GLU A 123 -2.16 21.37 -14.12
C GLU A 123 -1.46 21.36 -15.50
N HIS A 124 -0.69 20.30 -15.79
CA HIS A 124 -0.02 20.10 -17.06
C HIS A 124 -0.72 19.08 -17.99
N GLY A 125 -1.94 18.66 -17.67
CA GLY A 125 -2.67 17.62 -18.40
C GLY A 125 -2.04 16.23 -18.29
N LEU A 126 -1.31 15.99 -17.19
CA LEU A 126 -0.66 14.74 -16.88
C LEU A 126 -1.32 14.08 -15.67
N TYR A 127 -1.03 12.79 -15.50
CA TYR A 127 -1.59 11.93 -14.46
C TYR A 127 -0.50 11.05 -13.83
N TYR A 128 -0.50 10.98 -12.52
CA TYR A 128 0.28 10.01 -11.73
C TYR A 128 -0.66 8.95 -11.19
N PRO A 129 -0.68 7.74 -11.78
CA PRO A 129 -1.72 6.75 -11.51
C PRO A 129 -1.72 6.11 -10.12
N PRO A 130 -0.59 5.83 -9.44
CA PRO A 130 -0.64 5.15 -8.14
C PRO A 130 -1.48 5.92 -7.12
N ASP A 131 -2.57 5.29 -6.64
CA ASP A 131 -3.63 5.92 -5.84
C ASP A 131 -3.97 5.08 -4.59
N PRO A 132 -2.99 4.78 -3.69
CA PRO A 132 -3.30 4.05 -2.47
C PRO A 132 -4.42 4.73 -1.69
N SER A 133 -5.19 3.98 -0.92
CA SER A 133 -6.33 4.53 -0.15
C SER A 133 -5.94 5.72 0.73
N SER A 134 -4.68 5.80 1.14
CA SER A 134 -4.10 6.91 1.91
C SER A 134 -3.53 8.05 1.05
N TRP A 135 -3.82 8.14 -0.25
CA TRP A 135 -3.17 9.05 -1.21
C TRP A 135 -3.18 10.54 -0.79
N GLU A 136 -4.17 10.97 -0.01
CA GLU A 136 -4.22 12.33 0.53
C GLU A 136 -3.21 12.62 1.64
N MET A 137 -2.62 11.58 2.24
CA MET A 137 -1.70 11.68 3.38
C MET A 137 -0.35 11.03 3.12
N CYS A 138 -0.31 9.90 2.39
CA CYS A 138 0.92 9.15 2.16
C CYS A 138 1.92 9.95 1.33
N THR A 139 3.20 9.64 1.51
CA THR A 139 4.29 10.28 0.79
C THR A 139 4.87 9.39 -0.31
N ILE A 140 5.42 10.00 -1.35
CA ILE A 140 6.03 9.28 -2.48
C ILE A 140 7.13 8.32 -1.99
N GLY A 141 7.96 8.75 -1.04
CA GLY A 141 8.98 7.87 -0.45
C GLY A 141 8.41 6.68 0.31
N GLY A 142 7.26 6.86 0.97
CA GLY A 142 6.51 5.77 1.62
C GLY A 142 5.95 4.79 0.58
N ASN A 143 5.29 5.31 -0.47
CA ASN A 143 4.76 4.50 -1.57
C ASN A 143 5.86 3.68 -2.27
N ILE A 144 7.05 4.26 -2.47
CA ILE A 144 8.22 3.54 -3.02
C ILE A 144 8.69 2.47 -2.03
N GLY A 145 8.73 2.78 -0.73
CA GLY A 145 9.18 1.86 0.31
C GLY A 145 8.37 0.56 0.36
N THR A 146 7.05 0.64 0.21
CA THR A 146 6.15 -0.53 0.22
C THR A 146 5.79 -1.05 -1.17
N ALA A 147 6.17 -0.36 -2.25
CA ALA A 147 5.68 -0.60 -3.61
C ALA A 147 4.15 -0.53 -3.69
N SER A 148 3.53 0.43 -2.98
CA SER A 148 2.09 0.50 -2.78
C SER A 148 1.29 0.46 -4.08
N GLY A 149 0.13 -0.17 -4.02
CA GLY A 149 -0.87 -0.24 -5.09
C GLY A 149 -1.96 0.81 -4.94
N GLY A 150 -3.21 0.41 -5.18
CA GLY A 150 -4.41 1.22 -5.10
C GLY A 150 -5.51 0.74 -6.03
N LEU A 151 -6.61 1.48 -6.11
CA LEU A 151 -7.82 1.10 -6.86
C LEU A 151 -7.59 0.96 -8.36
N CYS A 152 -6.72 1.80 -8.93
CA CYS A 152 -6.49 1.87 -10.38
C CYS A 152 -5.43 0.89 -10.90
N CYS A 153 -4.88 0.02 -10.05
CA CYS A 153 -3.79 -0.89 -10.43
C CYS A 153 -4.17 -1.87 -11.54
N VAL A 154 -5.41 -2.32 -11.61
CA VAL A 154 -5.91 -3.22 -12.66
C VAL A 154 -5.63 -2.71 -14.08
N LYS A 155 -5.65 -1.40 -14.28
CA LYS A 155 -5.35 -0.76 -15.57
C LYS A 155 -3.93 -0.18 -15.64
N TYR A 156 -3.51 0.45 -14.55
CA TYR A 156 -2.32 1.31 -14.57
C TYR A 156 -1.10 0.68 -13.92
N GLY A 157 -1.28 -0.39 -13.13
CA GLY A 157 -0.20 -1.01 -12.36
C GLY A 157 0.14 -0.27 -11.08
N VAL A 158 1.13 -0.78 -10.36
CA VAL A 158 1.53 -0.35 -9.02
C VAL A 158 2.65 0.71 -9.06
N THR A 159 2.98 1.30 -7.92
CA THR A 159 4.07 2.29 -7.77
C THR A 159 5.37 1.85 -8.44
N ALA A 160 5.73 0.57 -8.36
CA ALA A 160 6.96 0.04 -8.93
C ALA A 160 7.11 0.27 -10.45
N GLU A 161 6.00 0.38 -11.19
CA GLU A 161 6.03 0.59 -12.65
C GLU A 161 6.29 2.04 -13.04
N TYR A 162 6.11 2.96 -12.10
CA TYR A 162 6.28 4.40 -12.32
C TYR A 162 7.62 4.93 -11.85
N VAL A 163 8.40 4.17 -11.07
CA VAL A 163 9.72 4.60 -10.60
C VAL A 163 10.77 4.34 -11.68
N LEU A 164 11.21 5.41 -12.35
CA LEU A 164 12.23 5.33 -13.40
C LEU A 164 13.66 5.40 -12.87
N GLY A 165 13.86 6.12 -11.77
CA GLY A 165 15.18 6.29 -11.15
C GLY A 165 15.08 6.86 -9.74
N LEU A 166 16.12 6.65 -8.97
CA LEU A 166 16.20 7.06 -7.58
C LEU A 166 17.57 7.68 -7.26
N LYS A 167 17.60 8.65 -6.35
CA LYS A 167 18.78 8.95 -5.54
C LYS A 167 18.58 8.33 -4.17
N VAL A 168 19.57 7.57 -3.72
CA VAL A 168 19.50 6.80 -2.48
C VAL A 168 20.75 7.05 -1.65
N VAL A 169 20.59 7.37 -0.39
CA VAL A 169 21.70 7.41 0.58
C VAL A 169 21.84 6.01 1.17
N LEU A 170 23.00 5.40 1.01
CA LEU A 170 23.35 4.08 1.53
C LEU A 170 23.63 4.12 3.05
N ALA A 171 23.74 2.95 3.67
CA ALA A 171 24.03 2.83 5.10
C ALA A 171 25.28 3.61 5.52
N ASP A 172 26.34 3.63 4.70
CA ASP A 172 27.61 4.33 4.94
C ASP A 172 27.58 5.83 4.59
N GLY A 173 26.43 6.35 4.17
CA GLY A 173 26.25 7.76 3.80
C GLY A 173 26.68 8.12 2.38
N ARG A 174 27.12 7.16 1.54
CA ARG A 174 27.36 7.41 0.11
C ARG A 174 26.04 7.65 -0.61
N LEU A 175 26.08 8.50 -1.64
CA LEU A 175 24.94 8.75 -2.51
C LEU A 175 25.04 7.84 -3.74
N LEU A 176 23.98 7.08 -4.00
CA LEU A 176 23.82 6.22 -5.17
C LEU A 176 22.74 6.81 -6.08
N ASN A 177 23.03 6.91 -7.38
CA ASN A 177 22.04 7.20 -8.40
C ASN A 177 21.70 5.90 -9.14
N THR A 178 20.41 5.58 -9.28
CA THR A 178 19.93 4.40 -10.01
C THR A 178 18.96 4.80 -11.10
N GLY A 179 18.74 3.89 -12.05
CA GLY A 179 17.72 4.06 -13.08
C GLY A 179 18.08 5.11 -14.13
N ARG A 180 17.06 5.80 -14.63
CA ARG A 180 17.14 6.66 -15.80
C ARG A 180 16.07 7.75 -15.80
N ARG A 181 16.24 8.72 -16.70
CA ARG A 181 15.20 9.72 -17.05
C ARG A 181 14.63 9.50 -18.46
N THR A 182 15.18 8.56 -19.18
CA THR A 182 14.83 8.24 -20.57
C THR A 182 13.77 7.14 -20.63
N ALA A 183 13.01 7.09 -21.72
CA ALA A 183 12.00 6.05 -21.94
C ALA A 183 12.60 4.63 -22.04
N LYS A 184 13.85 4.51 -22.50
CA LYS A 184 14.58 3.24 -22.60
C LYS A 184 15.94 3.35 -21.94
N GLY A 185 16.43 2.23 -21.34
CA GLY A 185 17.76 2.12 -20.76
C GLY A 185 17.98 0.72 -20.18
N VAL A 186 19.09 0.07 -20.54
CA VAL A 186 19.45 -1.30 -20.16
C VAL A 186 20.91 -1.41 -19.70
N ALA A 187 21.50 -0.30 -19.23
CA ALA A 187 22.89 -0.27 -18.79
C ALA A 187 23.01 -0.81 -17.35
N GLY A 188 23.51 -2.02 -17.20
CA GLY A 188 23.71 -2.69 -15.91
C GLY A 188 22.46 -3.35 -15.37
N TYR A 189 22.56 -3.86 -14.14
CA TYR A 189 21.42 -4.42 -13.42
C TYR A 189 20.44 -3.32 -12.97
N ASP A 190 19.15 -3.63 -12.92
CA ASP A 190 18.14 -2.70 -12.44
C ASP A 190 18.15 -2.62 -10.90
N LEU A 191 19.03 -1.77 -10.38
CA LEU A 191 19.11 -1.50 -8.96
C LEU A 191 17.90 -0.70 -8.45
N THR A 192 17.22 0.05 -9.32
CA THR A 192 16.03 0.83 -8.94
C THR A 192 14.96 -0.07 -8.36
N ARG A 193 14.72 -1.22 -9.02
CA ARG A 193 13.73 -2.22 -8.59
C ARG A 193 14.06 -2.87 -7.25
N LEU A 194 15.32 -2.91 -6.82
CA LEU A 194 15.69 -3.44 -5.51
C LEU A 194 15.27 -2.51 -4.36
N PHE A 195 15.22 -1.19 -4.60
CA PHE A 195 14.81 -0.23 -3.56
C PHE A 195 13.30 -0.09 -3.45
N VAL A 196 12.56 -0.31 -4.54
CA VAL A 196 11.08 -0.30 -4.52
C VAL A 196 10.58 -1.55 -3.80
N GLY A 197 9.78 -1.39 -2.75
CA GLY A 197 9.33 -2.48 -1.88
C GLY A 197 10.37 -2.95 -0.87
N SER A 198 11.50 -2.23 -0.72
CA SER A 198 12.54 -2.60 0.27
C SER A 198 12.23 -2.17 1.69
N GLU A 199 11.17 -1.43 1.92
CA GLU A 199 10.75 -0.90 3.23
C GLU A 199 11.88 -0.14 3.95
N GLY A 200 12.75 0.55 3.18
CA GLY A 200 13.90 1.28 3.72
C GLY A 200 15.03 0.40 4.26
N SER A 201 15.01 -0.89 4.00
CA SER A 201 16.04 -1.83 4.49
C SER A 201 17.33 -1.82 3.69
N LEU A 202 17.34 -1.29 2.46
CA LEU A 202 18.51 -1.24 1.57
C LEU A 202 19.14 0.15 1.44
N GLY A 203 18.40 1.20 1.77
CA GLY A 203 18.85 2.59 1.67
C GLY A 203 17.73 3.59 1.90
N ILE A 204 18.10 4.87 1.97
CA ILE A 204 17.17 5.98 2.19
C ILE A 204 16.94 6.70 0.86
N VAL A 205 15.75 6.59 0.29
CA VAL A 205 15.37 7.33 -0.91
C VAL A 205 15.29 8.82 -0.59
N VAL A 206 16.00 9.65 -1.35
CA VAL A 206 16.04 11.11 -1.17
C VAL A 206 15.57 11.90 -2.39
N GLU A 207 15.43 11.25 -3.54
CA GLU A 207 14.83 11.80 -4.76
C GLU A 207 14.31 10.65 -5.62
N ALA A 208 13.19 10.86 -6.29
CA ALA A 208 12.61 9.91 -7.22
C ALA A 208 12.30 10.58 -8.58
N VAL A 209 12.59 9.88 -9.66
CA VAL A 209 12.14 10.19 -11.02
C VAL A 209 10.96 9.28 -11.33
N LEU A 210 9.80 9.87 -11.54
CA LEU A 210 8.53 9.17 -11.73
C LEU A 210 8.02 9.34 -13.15
N ALA A 211 7.53 8.26 -13.76
CA ALA A 211 6.83 8.31 -15.04
C ALA A 211 5.42 8.88 -14.85
N LEU A 212 4.95 9.62 -15.84
CA LEU A 212 3.62 10.19 -15.89
C LEU A 212 2.86 9.71 -17.13
N ARG A 213 1.53 9.70 -17.05
CA ARG A 213 0.63 9.41 -18.16
C ARG A 213 -0.10 10.70 -18.60
N PRO A 214 -0.60 10.77 -19.84
CA PRO A 214 -1.62 11.78 -20.14
C PRO A 214 -2.82 11.62 -19.23
N GLN A 215 -3.47 12.74 -18.89
CA GLN A 215 -4.71 12.72 -18.12
C GLN A 215 -5.78 11.89 -18.86
N PRO A 216 -6.34 10.85 -18.23
CA PRO A 216 -7.43 10.10 -18.84
C PRO A 216 -8.73 10.90 -18.90
N PRO A 217 -9.71 10.50 -19.72
CA PRO A 217 -11.07 11.00 -19.63
C PRO A 217 -11.68 10.80 -18.24
N ALA A 218 -12.74 11.53 -17.95
CA ALA A 218 -13.51 11.30 -16.72
C ALA A 218 -14.11 9.90 -16.74
N GLN A 219 -14.01 9.19 -15.61
CA GLN A 219 -14.55 7.83 -15.49
C GLN A 219 -16.04 7.82 -15.23
N LEU A 220 -16.71 6.78 -15.74
CA LEU A 220 -18.05 6.40 -15.31
C LEU A 220 -17.99 5.04 -14.62
N VAL A 221 -18.91 4.83 -13.67
CA VAL A 221 -18.96 3.65 -12.79
C VAL A 221 -20.25 2.88 -12.99
N LEU A 222 -20.13 1.55 -12.89
CA LEU A 222 -21.26 0.63 -12.80
C LEU A 222 -21.18 -0.07 -11.44
N ALA A 223 -22.34 -0.21 -10.79
CA ALA A 223 -22.53 -1.09 -9.64
C ALA A 223 -23.37 -2.30 -10.06
N ALA A 224 -22.96 -3.49 -9.64
CA ALA A 224 -23.72 -4.71 -9.85
C ALA A 224 -23.83 -5.52 -8.56
N GLU A 225 -25.06 -5.89 -8.20
CA GLU A 225 -25.36 -6.70 -7.03
C GLU A 225 -25.42 -8.18 -7.39
N PHE A 226 -24.89 -9.04 -6.51
CA PHE A 226 -24.82 -10.46 -6.75
C PHE A 226 -25.36 -11.26 -5.55
N PRO A 227 -25.99 -12.44 -5.83
CA PRO A 227 -26.49 -13.35 -4.80
C PRO A 227 -25.37 -14.19 -4.13
N SER A 228 -24.11 -14.06 -4.57
CA SER A 228 -22.95 -14.68 -3.95
C SER A 228 -21.65 -14.03 -4.42
N ALA A 229 -20.60 -14.12 -3.59
CA ALA A 229 -19.26 -13.70 -3.98
C ALA A 229 -18.71 -14.51 -5.17
N ALA A 230 -19.05 -15.81 -5.28
CA ALA A 230 -18.64 -16.64 -6.39
C ALA A 230 -19.14 -16.11 -7.74
N THR A 231 -20.46 -15.80 -7.85
CA THR A 231 -21.02 -15.26 -9.09
C THR A 231 -20.48 -13.88 -9.44
N ALA A 232 -20.18 -13.04 -8.44
CA ALA A 232 -19.48 -11.78 -8.66
C ALA A 232 -18.05 -11.99 -9.22
N CYS A 233 -17.32 -12.98 -8.71
CA CYS A 233 -15.99 -13.32 -9.20
C CYS A 233 -16.03 -13.95 -10.60
N ASP A 234 -17.08 -14.70 -10.95
CA ASP A 234 -17.30 -15.20 -12.30
C ASP A 234 -17.49 -14.04 -13.29
N ALA A 235 -18.22 -12.98 -12.89
CA ALA A 235 -18.34 -11.76 -13.68
C ALA A 235 -16.98 -11.07 -13.87
N VAL A 236 -16.17 -10.94 -12.83
CA VAL A 236 -14.79 -10.40 -12.91
C VAL A 236 -13.96 -11.19 -13.91
N CYS A 237 -13.96 -12.52 -13.82
CA CYS A 237 -13.23 -13.37 -14.76
C CYS A 237 -13.71 -13.15 -16.20
N ALA A 238 -15.03 -13.10 -16.42
CA ALA A 238 -15.60 -12.88 -17.75
C ALA A 238 -15.24 -11.50 -18.34
N ILE A 239 -15.25 -10.45 -17.52
CA ILE A 239 -14.83 -9.09 -17.91
C ILE A 239 -13.38 -9.10 -18.38
N MET A 240 -12.48 -9.67 -17.58
CA MET A 240 -11.06 -9.71 -17.89
C MET A 240 -10.74 -10.64 -19.08
N GLU A 241 -11.39 -11.79 -19.19
CA GLU A 241 -11.22 -12.74 -20.31
C GLU A 241 -11.67 -12.16 -21.65
N ARG A 242 -12.70 -11.31 -21.65
CA ARG A 242 -13.18 -10.61 -22.86
C ARG A 242 -12.28 -9.43 -23.25
N GLY A 243 -11.23 -9.13 -22.48
CA GLY A 243 -10.25 -8.10 -22.79
C GLY A 243 -10.70 -6.68 -22.44
N HIS A 244 -11.74 -6.51 -21.61
CA HIS A 244 -12.08 -5.21 -21.05
C HIS A 244 -10.97 -4.73 -20.11
N THR A 245 -10.72 -3.42 -20.11
CA THR A 245 -9.68 -2.78 -19.29
C THR A 245 -10.30 -1.73 -18.38
N PRO A 246 -11.02 -2.13 -17.34
CA PRO A 246 -11.59 -1.18 -16.38
C PRO A 246 -10.48 -0.42 -15.66
N SER A 247 -10.71 0.86 -15.37
CA SER A 247 -9.82 1.66 -14.53
C SER A 247 -9.90 1.29 -13.06
N LEU A 248 -11.01 0.65 -12.66
CA LEU A 248 -11.27 0.11 -11.34
C LEU A 248 -12.18 -1.11 -11.48
N LEU A 249 -11.92 -2.17 -10.72
CA LEU A 249 -12.77 -3.35 -10.63
C LEU A 249 -12.69 -3.92 -9.20
N GLU A 250 -13.71 -3.61 -8.40
CA GLU A 250 -13.72 -3.82 -6.95
C GLU A 250 -14.87 -4.73 -6.52
N ILE A 251 -14.66 -5.58 -5.52
CA ILE A 251 -15.71 -6.34 -4.86
C ILE A 251 -15.74 -6.01 -3.38
N MET A 252 -16.95 -5.91 -2.83
CA MET A 252 -17.24 -5.95 -1.40
C MET A 252 -18.11 -7.16 -1.11
N ASP A 253 -17.77 -7.94 -0.08
CA ASP A 253 -18.58 -9.06 0.37
C ASP A 253 -19.80 -8.59 1.18
N ARG A 254 -20.67 -9.53 1.54
CA ARG A 254 -21.88 -9.26 2.34
C ARG A 254 -21.56 -8.51 3.63
N THR A 255 -20.57 -8.96 4.39
CA THR A 255 -20.21 -8.34 5.69
C THR A 255 -19.85 -6.88 5.52
N THR A 256 -19.05 -6.59 4.51
CA THR A 256 -18.65 -5.21 4.19
C THR A 256 -19.81 -4.37 3.69
N VAL A 257 -20.64 -4.91 2.79
CA VAL A 257 -21.83 -4.21 2.28
C VAL A 257 -22.79 -3.84 3.42
N HIS A 258 -23.05 -4.76 4.36
CA HIS A 258 -23.89 -4.51 5.50
C HIS A 258 -23.28 -3.43 6.42
N ALA A 259 -22.01 -3.52 6.75
CA ALA A 259 -21.34 -2.53 7.58
C ALA A 259 -21.42 -1.12 6.95
N VAL A 260 -21.20 -1.00 5.64
CA VAL A 260 -21.34 0.27 4.89
C VAL A 260 -22.78 0.78 4.94
N ASN A 261 -23.75 -0.11 4.75
CA ASN A 261 -25.16 0.26 4.76
C ASN A 261 -25.63 0.73 6.15
N GLU A 262 -25.17 0.09 7.23
CA GLU A 262 -25.42 0.52 8.60
C GLU A 262 -24.80 1.89 8.91
N LEU A 263 -23.57 2.14 8.46
CA LEU A 263 -22.87 3.39 8.72
C LEU A 263 -23.46 4.57 7.93
N ALA A 264 -23.76 4.37 6.63
CA ALA A 264 -24.08 5.46 5.70
C ALA A 264 -25.50 5.43 5.15
N ASN A 265 -26.30 4.40 5.47
CA ASN A 265 -27.65 4.20 4.96
C ASN A 265 -27.73 4.35 3.43
N MET A 266 -26.88 3.61 2.72
CA MET A 266 -26.75 3.68 1.25
C MET A 266 -27.96 3.12 0.51
N GLY A 267 -28.91 2.50 1.24
CA GLY A 267 -30.11 1.90 0.67
C GLY A 267 -29.84 0.58 -0.09
N LEU A 268 -28.72 -0.08 0.18
CA LEU A 268 -28.39 -1.38 -0.41
C LEU A 268 -29.34 -2.44 0.16
N PRO A 269 -29.89 -3.36 -0.66
CA PRO A 269 -30.74 -4.43 -0.17
C PRO A 269 -30.03 -5.35 0.81
N GLU A 270 -30.75 -5.81 1.84
CA GLU A 270 -30.21 -6.79 2.80
C GLU A 270 -29.87 -8.15 2.18
N THR A 271 -30.38 -8.40 0.97
CA THR A 271 -30.17 -9.62 0.18
C THR A 271 -28.92 -9.57 -0.67
N THR A 272 -28.19 -8.46 -0.71
CA THR A 272 -26.95 -8.29 -1.48
C THR A 272 -25.82 -9.05 -0.79
N GLU A 273 -25.37 -10.15 -1.40
CA GLU A 273 -24.29 -11.00 -0.90
C GLU A 273 -22.90 -10.53 -1.37
N ALA A 274 -22.85 -9.83 -2.51
CA ALA A 274 -21.64 -9.15 -2.99
C ALA A 274 -22.00 -7.96 -3.87
N LEU A 275 -21.22 -6.90 -3.79
CA LEU A 275 -21.31 -5.71 -4.63
C LEU A 275 -20.03 -5.58 -5.47
N LEU A 276 -20.19 -5.57 -6.80
CA LEU A 276 -19.14 -5.33 -7.77
C LEU A 276 -19.24 -3.88 -8.26
N LEU A 277 -18.11 -3.17 -8.26
CA LEU A 277 -17.97 -1.86 -8.88
C LEU A 277 -16.96 -1.95 -10.03
N ALA A 278 -17.35 -1.47 -11.21
CA ALA A 278 -16.47 -1.36 -12.38
C ALA A 278 -16.46 0.06 -12.91
N ALA A 279 -15.28 0.61 -13.17
CA ALA A 279 -15.14 1.94 -13.73
C ALA A 279 -14.36 1.92 -15.04
N PHE A 280 -14.70 2.86 -15.93
CA PHE A 280 -14.02 3.04 -17.21
C PHE A 280 -13.73 4.52 -17.47
N ASP A 281 -12.49 4.82 -17.79
CA ASP A 281 -11.96 6.13 -18.16
C ASP A 281 -11.47 6.12 -19.63
N THR A 282 -12.26 5.49 -20.49
CA THR A 282 -12.04 5.34 -21.92
C THR A 282 -12.71 6.49 -22.71
N PRO A 283 -12.47 6.62 -24.02
CA PRO A 283 -13.17 7.62 -24.85
C PRO A 283 -14.70 7.43 -24.91
N ASP A 284 -15.20 6.20 -24.68
CA ASP A 284 -16.64 5.89 -24.63
C ASP A 284 -16.96 4.99 -23.41
N PRO A 285 -16.92 5.56 -22.21
CA PRO A 285 -17.12 4.78 -20.99
C PRO A 285 -18.56 4.22 -20.89
N ALA A 286 -19.54 4.89 -21.49
CA ALA A 286 -20.93 4.39 -21.47
C ALA A 286 -21.10 3.08 -22.26
N ALA A 287 -20.44 2.96 -23.41
CA ALA A 287 -20.43 1.72 -24.19
C ALA A 287 -19.73 0.59 -23.44
N ASP A 288 -18.61 0.90 -22.75
CA ASP A 288 -17.90 -0.08 -21.91
C ASP A 288 -18.77 -0.55 -20.74
N LEU A 289 -19.46 0.37 -20.04
CA LEU A 289 -20.38 0.02 -18.95
C LEU A 289 -21.54 -0.84 -19.45
N ALA A 290 -22.13 -0.55 -20.62
CA ALA A 290 -23.17 -1.38 -21.19
C ALA A 290 -22.70 -2.81 -21.50
N ALA A 291 -21.50 -2.93 -22.07
CA ALA A 291 -20.91 -4.24 -22.38
C ALA A 291 -20.61 -5.05 -21.11
N VAL A 292 -20.03 -4.41 -20.08
CA VAL A 292 -19.72 -5.04 -18.80
C VAL A 292 -20.98 -5.34 -18.01
N GLY A 293 -22.00 -4.47 -18.05
CA GLY A 293 -23.29 -4.73 -17.43
C GLY A 293 -23.93 -6.01 -17.95
N ALA A 294 -23.92 -6.22 -19.28
CA ALA A 294 -24.41 -7.45 -19.89
C ALA A 294 -23.63 -8.70 -19.43
N LEU A 295 -22.34 -8.58 -19.16
CA LEU A 295 -21.55 -9.68 -18.59
C LEU A 295 -21.92 -9.95 -17.12
N CYS A 296 -22.18 -8.92 -16.33
CA CYS A 296 -22.67 -9.06 -14.96
C CYS A 296 -24.04 -9.74 -14.92
N GLU A 297 -24.98 -9.34 -15.78
CA GLU A 297 -26.29 -9.98 -15.91
C GLU A 297 -26.16 -11.46 -16.32
N ALA A 298 -25.30 -11.76 -17.29
CA ALA A 298 -25.04 -13.13 -17.73
C ALA A 298 -24.41 -14.01 -16.64
N ALA A 299 -23.65 -13.42 -15.73
CA ALA A 299 -23.08 -14.09 -14.56
C ALA A 299 -24.07 -14.21 -13.39
N GLY A 300 -25.28 -13.64 -13.50
CA GLY A 300 -26.35 -13.77 -12.50
C GLY A 300 -26.44 -12.58 -11.53
N ALA A 301 -26.02 -11.39 -11.93
CA ALA A 301 -26.29 -10.18 -11.16
C ALA A 301 -27.81 -9.99 -10.96
N SER A 302 -28.21 -9.67 -9.73
CA SER A 302 -29.62 -9.39 -9.38
C SER A 302 -30.03 -7.98 -9.80
N GLU A 303 -29.09 -7.05 -9.81
CA GLU A 303 -29.28 -5.67 -10.26
C GLU A 303 -27.97 -5.14 -10.87
N VAL A 304 -28.10 -4.29 -11.90
CA VAL A 304 -26.98 -3.61 -12.57
C VAL A 304 -27.34 -2.13 -12.75
N VAL A 305 -26.57 -1.25 -12.12
CA VAL A 305 -26.83 0.19 -12.10
C VAL A 305 -25.63 0.93 -12.70
N PRO A 306 -25.66 1.28 -13.99
CA PRO A 306 -24.66 2.17 -14.57
C PRO A 306 -24.94 3.62 -14.17
N ALA A 307 -23.89 4.39 -13.88
CA ALA A 307 -23.98 5.83 -13.70
C ALA A 307 -24.02 6.54 -15.06
N ASP A 308 -24.92 7.50 -15.19
CA ASP A 308 -25.03 8.36 -16.37
C ASP A 308 -24.11 9.58 -16.29
N THR A 309 -23.67 9.94 -15.10
CA THR A 309 -22.88 11.13 -14.83
C THR A 309 -21.69 10.84 -13.90
N VAL A 310 -20.68 11.73 -13.95
CA VAL A 310 -19.54 11.68 -13.01
C VAL A 310 -20.00 11.83 -11.57
N ALA A 311 -21.04 12.64 -11.31
CA ALA A 311 -21.56 12.85 -9.96
C ALA A 311 -22.20 11.56 -9.39
N GLU A 312 -22.95 10.82 -10.19
CA GLU A 312 -23.50 9.52 -9.81
C GLU A 312 -22.38 8.49 -9.61
N SER A 313 -21.37 8.49 -10.48
CA SER A 313 -20.17 7.65 -10.32
C SER A 313 -19.49 7.87 -8.98
N GLU A 314 -19.35 9.13 -8.54
CA GLU A 314 -18.75 9.45 -7.23
C GLU A 314 -19.60 8.93 -6.06
N LEU A 315 -20.93 8.94 -6.18
CA LEU A 315 -21.81 8.35 -5.17
C LEU A 315 -21.64 6.84 -5.05
N LEU A 316 -21.54 6.12 -6.17
CA LEU A 316 -21.30 4.67 -6.18
C LEU A 316 -19.95 4.33 -5.57
N LEU A 317 -18.90 5.11 -5.86
CA LEU A 317 -17.56 4.90 -5.30
C LEU A 317 -17.49 5.23 -3.80
N GLN A 318 -18.42 6.04 -3.27
CA GLN A 318 -18.43 6.38 -1.86
C GLN A 318 -18.60 5.13 -0.98
N ALA A 319 -19.44 4.17 -1.37
CA ALA A 319 -19.61 2.92 -0.66
C ALA A 319 -18.26 2.19 -0.47
N ARG A 320 -17.46 2.09 -1.53
CA ARG A 320 -16.13 1.45 -1.47
C ARG A 320 -15.14 2.23 -0.60
N ARG A 321 -15.13 3.54 -0.69
CA ARG A 321 -14.22 4.38 0.13
C ARG A 321 -14.53 4.29 1.62
N MET A 322 -15.77 4.02 1.98
CA MET A 322 -16.22 3.90 3.37
C MET A 322 -16.03 2.50 3.97
N SER A 323 -15.69 1.50 3.17
CA SER A 323 -15.66 0.09 3.59
C SER A 323 -14.82 -0.16 4.83
N LEU A 324 -13.58 0.35 4.88
CA LEU A 324 -12.71 0.18 6.03
C LEU A 324 -13.27 0.88 7.26
N THR A 325 -13.65 2.16 7.12
CA THR A 325 -14.23 2.94 8.22
C THR A 325 -15.51 2.28 8.76
N ALA A 326 -16.33 1.69 7.90
CA ALA A 326 -17.52 0.97 8.31
C ALA A 326 -17.17 -0.28 9.13
N LEU A 327 -16.21 -1.08 8.67
CA LEU A 327 -15.75 -2.26 9.41
C LEU A 327 -15.08 -1.90 10.74
N GLU A 328 -14.36 -0.78 10.82
CA GLU A 328 -13.78 -0.26 12.07
C GLU A 328 -14.84 0.10 13.13
N THR A 329 -16.12 0.33 12.75
CA THR A 329 -17.19 0.59 13.71
C THR A 329 -17.81 -0.68 14.30
N VAL A 330 -17.54 -1.85 13.71
CA VAL A 330 -18.16 -3.14 14.12
C VAL A 330 -17.65 -3.61 15.49
N LYS A 331 -16.37 -3.41 15.77
CA LYS A 331 -15.71 -3.81 17.01
C LYS A 331 -14.69 -2.74 17.45
N SER A 332 -14.07 -2.97 18.61
CA SER A 332 -13.10 -2.01 19.19
C SER A 332 -11.74 -1.99 18.50
N ALA A 333 -11.44 -2.97 17.64
CA ALA A 333 -10.21 -3.06 16.86
C ALA A 333 -10.42 -3.84 15.56
N THR A 334 -9.54 -3.58 14.60
CA THR A 334 -9.48 -4.31 13.34
C THR A 334 -8.04 -4.74 13.03
N MET A 335 -7.91 -5.86 12.33
CA MET A 335 -6.66 -6.33 11.75
C MET A 335 -6.90 -6.55 10.25
N ILE A 336 -6.15 -5.80 9.42
CA ILE A 336 -6.34 -5.80 7.97
C ILE A 336 -5.28 -6.68 7.35
N ASP A 337 -5.70 -7.70 6.61
CA ASP A 337 -4.81 -8.50 5.78
C ASP A 337 -4.73 -7.93 4.36
N ASP A 338 -3.82 -8.50 3.57
CA ASP A 338 -3.51 -8.05 2.20
C ASP A 338 -2.94 -9.26 1.46
N VAL A 339 -3.83 -10.10 0.95
CA VAL A 339 -3.48 -11.35 0.28
C VAL A 339 -3.90 -11.27 -1.18
N CYS A 340 -2.95 -11.47 -2.09
CA CYS A 340 -3.23 -11.47 -3.51
C CYS A 340 -3.18 -12.89 -4.07
N VAL A 341 -4.22 -13.29 -4.81
CA VAL A 341 -4.34 -14.60 -5.44
C VAL A 341 -4.53 -14.45 -6.96
N PRO A 342 -4.26 -15.49 -7.78
CA PRO A 342 -4.67 -15.46 -9.17
C PRO A 342 -6.17 -15.12 -9.28
N ARG A 343 -6.57 -14.23 -10.20
CA ARG A 343 -7.98 -13.78 -10.36
C ARG A 343 -8.99 -14.93 -10.38
N SER A 344 -8.63 -16.03 -11.04
CA SER A 344 -9.47 -17.25 -11.11
C SER A 344 -9.63 -17.96 -9.75
N LYS A 345 -8.93 -17.53 -8.72
CA LYS A 345 -8.99 -18.05 -7.35
C LYS A 345 -9.64 -17.07 -6.37
N LEU A 346 -10.03 -15.88 -6.84
CA LEU A 346 -10.60 -14.84 -5.99
C LEU A 346 -11.89 -15.32 -5.28
N GLY A 347 -12.80 -15.99 -5.98
CA GLY A 347 -14.00 -16.56 -5.36
C GLY A 347 -13.68 -17.54 -4.24
N ALA A 348 -12.72 -18.46 -4.49
CA ALA A 348 -12.28 -19.42 -3.48
C ALA A 348 -11.61 -18.74 -2.28
N MET A 349 -10.92 -17.63 -2.50
CA MET A 349 -10.30 -16.84 -1.41
C MET A 349 -11.38 -16.19 -0.54
N ILE A 350 -12.37 -15.54 -1.13
CA ILE A 350 -13.47 -14.88 -0.39
C ILE A 350 -14.30 -15.92 0.37
N GLU A 351 -14.71 -17.01 -0.27
CA GLU A 351 -15.47 -18.11 0.36
C GLU A 351 -14.66 -18.78 1.49
N GLY A 352 -13.36 -19.02 1.29
CA GLY A 352 -12.50 -19.58 2.30
C GLY A 352 -12.33 -18.63 3.49
N THR A 353 -12.24 -17.32 3.26
CA THR A 353 -12.24 -16.31 4.32
C THR A 353 -13.54 -16.31 5.13
N ALA A 354 -14.69 -16.47 4.48
CA ALA A 354 -15.98 -16.59 5.17
C ALA A 354 -16.03 -17.87 6.05
N ALA A 355 -15.52 -19.00 5.56
CA ALA A 355 -15.42 -20.23 6.34
C ALA A 355 -14.45 -20.10 7.55
N ILE A 356 -13.34 -19.35 7.39
CA ILE A 356 -12.44 -19.01 8.49
C ILE A 356 -13.17 -18.14 9.53
N ALA A 357 -13.95 -17.15 9.10
CA ALA A 357 -14.74 -16.31 9.98
C ALA A 357 -15.72 -17.14 10.86
N GLU A 358 -16.45 -18.08 10.24
CA GLU A 358 -17.32 -19.02 10.96
C GLU A 358 -16.54 -19.90 11.94
N LYS A 359 -15.41 -20.48 11.51
CA LYS A 359 -14.57 -21.37 12.33
C LYS A 359 -14.07 -20.69 13.59
N TYR A 360 -13.70 -19.43 13.48
CA TYR A 360 -13.13 -18.66 14.60
C TYR A 360 -14.19 -17.84 15.35
N ASP A 361 -15.46 -17.88 14.96
CA ASP A 361 -16.55 -17.08 15.52
C ASP A 361 -16.16 -15.59 15.58
N LEU A 362 -15.77 -15.04 14.40
CA LEU A 362 -15.34 -13.66 14.21
C LEU A 362 -16.12 -13.00 13.07
N THR A 363 -16.23 -11.68 13.13
CA THR A 363 -16.70 -10.89 12.00
C THR A 363 -15.51 -10.55 11.11
N ILE A 364 -15.51 -11.02 9.87
CA ILE A 364 -14.49 -10.69 8.86
C ILE A 364 -15.21 -10.14 7.63
N GLY A 365 -14.91 -8.92 7.23
CA GLY A 365 -15.37 -8.32 5.98
C GLY A 365 -14.27 -8.33 4.93
N VAL A 366 -14.62 -8.51 3.66
CA VAL A 366 -13.64 -8.54 2.56
C VAL A 366 -13.94 -7.45 1.56
N CYS A 367 -12.95 -6.57 1.35
CA CYS A 367 -12.86 -5.74 0.15
C CYS A 367 -11.78 -6.32 -0.75
N ALA A 368 -11.93 -6.19 -2.08
CA ALA A 368 -10.95 -6.71 -3.01
C ALA A 368 -10.77 -5.82 -4.24
N HIS A 369 -9.51 -5.59 -4.62
CA HIS A 369 -9.15 -5.15 -5.97
C HIS A 369 -9.33 -6.36 -6.90
N ALA A 370 -10.59 -6.61 -7.30
CA ALA A 370 -10.96 -7.85 -7.97
C ALA A 370 -10.28 -8.02 -9.32
N GLY A 371 -10.00 -6.90 -10.00
CA GLY A 371 -9.24 -6.89 -11.25
C GLY A 371 -7.79 -7.37 -11.13
N ASP A 372 -7.22 -7.34 -9.92
CA ASP A 372 -5.85 -7.76 -9.63
C ASP A 372 -5.80 -9.09 -8.84
N GLY A 373 -6.90 -9.46 -8.17
CA GLY A 373 -6.96 -10.60 -7.28
C GLY A 373 -6.45 -10.30 -5.87
N ASN A 374 -6.23 -9.01 -5.55
CA ASN A 374 -5.79 -8.59 -4.23
C ASN A 374 -6.98 -8.41 -3.29
N THR A 375 -6.95 -9.09 -2.14
CA THR A 375 -8.01 -9.07 -1.14
C THR A 375 -7.54 -8.44 0.15
N HIS A 376 -8.44 -7.69 0.79
CA HIS A 376 -8.23 -7.10 2.11
C HIS A 376 -9.27 -7.66 3.09
N PRO A 377 -9.06 -8.86 3.65
CA PRO A 377 -9.83 -9.33 4.79
C PRO A 377 -9.61 -8.44 6.00
N VAL A 378 -10.68 -7.92 6.57
CA VAL A 378 -10.67 -7.08 7.77
C VAL A 378 -11.27 -7.87 8.92
N VAL A 379 -10.44 -8.36 9.80
CA VAL A 379 -10.83 -9.09 11.01
C VAL A 379 -11.22 -8.09 12.09
N CYS A 380 -12.50 -8.06 12.46
CA CYS A 380 -13.03 -7.19 13.50
C CYS A 380 -13.03 -7.96 14.84
N PHE A 381 -12.47 -7.39 15.91
CA PHE A 381 -12.38 -8.05 17.21
C PHE A 381 -12.37 -7.05 18.38
N ASP A 382 -12.69 -7.52 19.58
CA ASP A 382 -12.53 -6.73 20.79
C ASP A 382 -11.12 -6.91 21.35
N HIS A 383 -10.32 -5.84 21.32
CA HIS A 383 -8.93 -5.86 21.81
C HIS A 383 -8.81 -6.04 23.32
N LEU A 384 -9.90 -5.81 24.09
CA LEU A 384 -9.95 -6.05 25.52
C LEU A 384 -10.26 -7.51 25.86
N ASP A 385 -10.81 -8.28 24.92
CA ASP A 385 -11.00 -9.73 25.04
C ASP A 385 -9.75 -10.47 24.54
N ALA A 386 -9.01 -11.07 25.46
CA ALA A 386 -7.77 -11.80 25.14
C ALA A 386 -8.02 -13.06 24.29
N ASP A 387 -9.19 -13.73 24.44
CA ASP A 387 -9.54 -14.89 23.62
C ASP A 387 -9.91 -14.46 22.20
N GLU A 388 -10.73 -13.42 22.06
CA GLU A 388 -11.08 -12.88 20.74
C GLU A 388 -9.84 -12.35 20.01
N SER A 389 -8.94 -11.63 20.70
CA SER A 389 -7.65 -11.18 20.17
C SER A 389 -6.75 -12.34 19.70
N ARG A 390 -6.75 -13.46 20.42
CA ARG A 390 -6.00 -14.68 20.03
C ARG A 390 -6.61 -15.29 18.77
N ARG A 391 -7.95 -15.47 18.74
CA ARG A 391 -8.68 -16.02 17.59
C ARG A 391 -8.49 -15.16 16.35
N ALA A 392 -8.47 -13.83 16.50
CA ALA A 392 -8.20 -12.89 15.42
C ALA A 392 -6.81 -13.09 14.81
N ARG A 393 -5.79 -13.31 15.63
CA ARG A 393 -4.42 -13.62 15.13
C ARG A 393 -4.35 -14.98 14.43
N GLU A 394 -4.98 -16.00 15.00
CA GLU A 394 -5.02 -17.34 14.40
C GLU A 394 -5.79 -17.33 13.06
N SER A 395 -6.89 -16.58 12.96
CA SER A 395 -7.62 -16.44 11.70
C SER A 395 -6.81 -15.68 10.63
N PHE A 396 -6.07 -14.65 11.03
CA PHE A 396 -5.16 -13.91 10.14
C PHE A 396 -4.08 -14.82 9.56
N ASP A 397 -3.47 -15.67 10.38
CA ASP A 397 -2.49 -16.65 9.92
C ASP A 397 -3.12 -17.69 8.96
N GLU A 398 -4.35 -18.13 9.21
CA GLU A 398 -5.03 -19.10 8.33
C GLU A 398 -5.43 -18.47 6.99
N ILE A 399 -5.78 -17.18 6.96
CA ILE A 399 -6.05 -16.44 5.74
C ILE A 399 -4.79 -16.36 4.85
N MET A 400 -3.63 -16.05 5.42
CA MET A 400 -2.36 -16.07 4.67
C MET A 400 -2.01 -17.47 4.15
N ALA A 401 -2.25 -18.52 4.97
CA ALA A 401 -2.05 -19.90 4.53
C ALA A 401 -2.91 -20.25 3.33
N LEU A 402 -4.21 -19.90 3.38
CA LEU A 402 -5.16 -20.08 2.28
C LEU A 402 -4.68 -19.38 1.01
N GLY A 403 -4.21 -18.13 1.12
CA GLY A 403 -3.67 -17.38 -0.01
C GLY A 403 -2.52 -18.09 -0.71
N LEU A 404 -1.55 -18.62 0.07
CA LEU A 404 -0.43 -19.40 -0.48
C LEU A 404 -0.88 -20.73 -1.08
N GLU A 405 -1.85 -21.43 -0.47
CA GLU A 405 -2.43 -22.68 -1.02
C GLU A 405 -3.13 -22.45 -2.35
N LEU A 406 -3.74 -21.30 -2.55
CA LEU A 406 -4.36 -20.88 -3.80
C LEU A 406 -3.35 -20.39 -4.86
N GLY A 407 -2.05 -20.41 -4.55
CA GLY A 407 -0.96 -19.98 -5.44
C GLY A 407 -0.75 -18.46 -5.48
N GLY A 408 -1.13 -17.79 -4.42
CA GLY A 408 -1.00 -16.34 -4.23
C GLY A 408 0.24 -15.92 -3.46
N THR A 409 0.20 -14.71 -2.92
CA THR A 409 1.25 -14.06 -2.10
C THR A 409 0.66 -13.51 -0.81
N ILE A 410 1.47 -13.45 0.24
CA ILE A 410 1.06 -12.91 1.56
C ILE A 410 0.87 -11.40 1.58
N THR A 411 1.29 -10.69 0.55
CA THR A 411 1.12 -9.23 0.46
C THR A 411 1.05 -8.78 -1.00
N GLY A 412 -0.03 -8.08 -1.35
CA GLY A 412 -0.20 -7.45 -2.66
C GLY A 412 0.41 -6.05 -2.70
N GLU A 413 0.21 -5.26 -1.62
CA GLU A 413 0.60 -3.84 -1.61
C GLU A 413 0.99 -3.27 -0.24
N HIS A 414 0.59 -3.88 0.91
CA HIS A 414 0.87 -3.32 2.24
C HIS A 414 2.32 -3.52 2.68
N GLY A 415 3.03 -4.48 2.07
CA GLY A 415 4.37 -4.87 2.47
C GLY A 415 4.38 -5.93 3.57
N VAL A 416 5.58 -6.39 3.89
CA VAL A 416 5.83 -7.46 4.87
C VAL A 416 5.95 -6.91 6.29
N GLY A 417 6.75 -5.87 6.47
CA GLY A 417 6.99 -5.20 7.74
C GLY A 417 7.43 -6.14 8.86
N VAL A 418 6.83 -5.93 10.04
CA VAL A 418 6.92 -6.82 11.21
C VAL A 418 5.85 -7.90 11.11
N LEU A 419 4.66 -7.55 10.58
CA LEU A 419 3.44 -8.34 10.66
C LEU A 419 3.56 -9.69 9.93
N LYS A 420 4.11 -9.69 8.72
CA LYS A 420 4.15 -10.85 7.82
C LYS A 420 5.53 -11.50 7.68
N LYS A 421 6.51 -11.01 8.44
CA LYS A 421 7.90 -11.43 8.36
C LYS A 421 8.09 -12.95 8.49
N GLU A 422 7.39 -13.61 9.39
CA GLU A 422 7.50 -15.06 9.60
C GLU A 422 6.93 -15.87 8.42
N TRP A 423 6.01 -15.28 7.67
CA TRP A 423 5.41 -15.89 6.49
C TRP A 423 6.30 -15.79 5.25
N LEU A 424 7.20 -14.80 5.20
CA LEU A 424 8.07 -14.56 4.05
C LEU A 424 8.92 -15.80 3.69
N ALA A 425 9.37 -16.55 4.68
CA ALA A 425 10.15 -17.78 4.45
C ALA A 425 9.32 -18.91 3.81
N ARG A 426 8.01 -18.96 4.09
CA ARG A 426 7.10 -19.95 3.49
C ARG A 426 6.84 -19.64 2.02
N GLU A 427 6.68 -18.36 1.68
CA GLU A 427 6.46 -17.94 0.30
C GLU A 427 7.71 -18.04 -0.57
N LEU A 428 8.83 -17.49 -0.11
CA LEU A 428 10.04 -17.35 -0.93
C LEU A 428 10.85 -18.65 -1.06
N GLY A 429 10.80 -19.50 -0.05
CA GLY A 429 11.67 -20.66 0.05
C GLY A 429 13.13 -20.32 0.37
N PRO A 430 13.97 -21.33 0.66
CA PRO A 430 15.29 -21.12 1.27
C PRO A 430 16.30 -20.43 0.34
N VAL A 431 16.32 -20.75 -0.94
CA VAL A 431 17.30 -20.18 -1.88
C VAL A 431 17.03 -18.69 -2.13
N SER A 432 15.76 -18.31 -2.37
CA SER A 432 15.40 -16.89 -2.57
C SER A 432 15.70 -16.07 -1.31
N LEU A 433 15.36 -16.62 -0.13
CA LEU A 433 15.60 -15.96 1.15
C LEU A 433 17.11 -15.75 1.42
N GLU A 434 17.95 -16.73 1.08
CA GLU A 434 19.42 -16.62 1.17
C GLU A 434 19.95 -15.49 0.27
N LEU A 435 19.51 -15.45 -1.00
CA LEU A 435 19.96 -14.43 -1.94
C LEU A 435 19.51 -13.03 -1.51
N GLN A 436 18.28 -12.87 -1.04
CA GLN A 436 17.77 -11.57 -0.58
C GLN A 436 18.52 -11.10 0.68
N ARG A 437 18.86 -12.00 1.60
CA ARG A 437 19.75 -11.68 2.73
C ARG A 437 21.15 -11.28 2.27
N GLY A 438 21.67 -11.92 1.23
CA GLY A 438 22.94 -11.52 0.60
C GLY A 438 22.89 -10.10 0.01
N ILE A 439 21.78 -9.74 -0.65
CA ILE A 439 21.54 -8.38 -1.14
C ILE A 439 21.51 -7.40 0.03
N LYS A 440 20.73 -7.68 1.09
CA LYS A 440 20.67 -6.85 2.30
C LYS A 440 22.07 -6.64 2.88
N GLN A 441 22.87 -7.70 3.03
CA GLN A 441 24.23 -7.64 3.56
C GLN A 441 25.18 -6.80 2.70
N THR A 442 24.95 -6.77 1.38
CA THR A 442 25.74 -5.94 0.45
C THR A 442 25.49 -4.45 0.64
N PHE A 443 24.22 -4.06 0.81
CA PHE A 443 23.83 -2.66 0.97
C PHE A 443 23.96 -2.13 2.42
N ASP A 444 23.79 -3.02 3.38
CA ASP A 444 23.80 -2.69 4.82
C ASP A 444 24.56 -3.76 5.62
N PRO A 445 25.88 -3.76 5.52
CA PRO A 445 26.71 -4.78 6.18
C PRO A 445 26.67 -4.76 7.71
N LEU A 446 26.23 -3.66 8.32
CA LEU A 446 26.09 -3.53 9.77
C LEU A 446 24.67 -3.82 10.27
N GLY A 447 23.69 -3.99 9.37
CA GLY A 447 22.31 -4.26 9.72
C GLY A 447 21.63 -3.09 10.44
N ILE A 448 21.99 -1.84 10.15
CA ILE A 448 21.43 -0.67 10.82
C ILE A 448 20.19 -0.08 10.15
N LEU A 449 19.95 -0.39 8.86
CA LEU A 449 18.81 0.10 8.10
C LEU A 449 17.57 -0.73 8.38
N ASN A 450 16.59 -0.10 9.01
CA ASN A 450 15.27 -0.65 9.35
C ASN A 450 15.32 -2.11 9.87
N PRO A 451 16.08 -2.39 10.93
CA PRO A 451 16.31 -3.76 11.39
C PRO A 451 15.03 -4.40 11.92
N GLY A 452 14.91 -5.72 11.73
CA GLY A 452 13.79 -6.51 12.21
C GLY A 452 12.55 -6.49 11.30
N LYS A 453 12.61 -5.80 10.14
CA LYS A 453 11.61 -5.81 9.08
C LYS A 453 12.11 -6.68 7.93
N LEU A 454 11.20 -7.30 7.18
CA LEU A 454 11.48 -8.25 6.09
C LEU A 454 12.25 -9.51 6.58
N PHE A 455 13.46 -9.37 7.09
CA PHE A 455 14.37 -10.48 7.43
C PHE A 455 14.74 -10.51 8.91
#